data_f50c951b95a6ab293174ab29e5baaadd
#
_entry.id   f50c951b95a6ab293174ab29e5baaadd
#
_cell.length_a   1.000
_cell.length_b   1.000
_cell.length_c   1.000
_cell.angle_alpha   90.00
_cell.angle_beta   90.00
_cell.angle_gamma   90.00
#
_symmetry.space_group_name_H-M   'P 1'
#
loop_
_entity.id
_entity.type
_entity.pdbx_description
1 polymer ?
#
loop_
_entity_poly.entity_id
_entity_poly.type
_entity_poly.pdbx_seq_one_letter_code
_entity_poly.pdbx_strand_id
1 'polypeptide(L)'
;GMNDTLYHYYPETDVLTPVFYADFGKEGHLHRYLNTPLNYYVGLSSGYTNDRGPFTTLDYTVIKVDKKTHEASYIKLFSRGYGGLPLDLYYAQFRFGYFYLWMEPIELKEQLSQILKLSEMDTAMRGKVEKLYNGLSENGNSVLLFGRLKQK
;
A
#
# COMPACT_ATOMS: atom_id res chain seq x y z
N GLY A 1 12.04 -1.98 22.80
CA GLY A 1 11.95 -1.38 21.49
C GLY A 1 11.41 -2.39 20.52
N MET A 2 10.43 -2.02 19.70
CA MET A 2 10.01 -2.87 18.58
C MET A 2 11.23 -3.03 17.67
N ASN A 3 11.48 -4.26 17.23
CA ASN A 3 12.60 -4.54 16.35
C ASN A 3 12.17 -4.19 14.92
N ASP A 4 12.59 -3.03 14.43
CA ASP A 4 12.21 -2.47 13.13
C ASP A 4 12.98 -3.10 11.96
N THR A 5 13.40 -4.34 12.12
CA THR A 5 14.20 -5.05 11.13
C THR A 5 13.34 -6.03 10.34
N LEU A 6 13.45 -5.99 9.02
CA LEU A 6 12.91 -7.01 8.14
C LEU A 6 13.84 -8.22 8.10
N TYR A 7 13.29 -9.39 8.39
CA TYR A 7 14.02 -10.66 8.38
C TYR A 7 13.58 -11.54 7.22
N HIS A 8 14.50 -12.33 6.72
CA HIS A 8 14.21 -13.50 5.89
C HIS A 8 14.21 -14.76 6.77
N TYR A 9 13.15 -15.55 6.67
CA TYR A 9 13.03 -16.82 7.37
C TYR A 9 13.35 -17.97 6.43
N TYR A 10 14.25 -18.84 6.85
CA TYR A 10 14.63 -20.06 6.15
C TYR A 10 14.02 -21.26 6.88
N PRO A 11 12.90 -21.81 6.38
CA PRO A 11 12.17 -22.87 7.08
C PRO A 11 12.96 -24.17 7.20
N GLU A 12 13.90 -24.43 6.29
CA GLU A 12 14.73 -25.64 6.28
C GLU A 12 15.75 -25.69 7.44
N THR A 13 16.12 -24.54 7.95
CA THR A 13 17.12 -24.39 9.02
C THR A 13 16.57 -23.71 10.27
N ASP A 14 15.30 -23.29 10.23
CA ASP A 14 14.65 -22.49 11.29
C ASP A 14 15.45 -21.22 11.66
N VAL A 15 16.04 -20.56 10.66
CA VAL A 15 16.90 -19.40 10.86
C VAL A 15 16.23 -18.13 10.33
N LEU A 16 16.30 -17.06 11.14
CA LEU A 16 15.95 -15.69 10.75
C LEU A 16 17.22 -14.89 10.45
N THR A 17 17.35 -14.39 9.24
CA THR A 17 18.47 -13.53 8.84
C THR A 17 17.97 -12.09 8.59
N PRO A 18 18.56 -11.07 9.22
CA PRO A 18 18.19 -9.69 8.96
C PRO A 18 18.57 -9.31 7.52
N VAL A 19 17.64 -8.68 6.79
CA VAL A 19 17.86 -8.31 5.38
C VAL A 19 17.72 -6.82 5.13
N PHE A 20 16.99 -6.11 5.98
CA PHE A 20 16.80 -4.69 5.82
C PHE A 20 16.38 -4.04 7.13
N TYR A 21 16.90 -2.85 7.37
CA TYR A 21 16.59 -2.01 8.51
C TYR A 21 16.49 -0.56 8.03
N ALA A 22 15.48 0.17 8.50
CA ALA A 22 15.34 1.60 8.26
C ALA A 22 15.38 2.34 9.59
N ASP A 23 16.33 3.26 9.73
CA ASP A 23 16.48 4.08 10.92
C ASP A 23 15.80 5.44 10.72
N PHE A 24 14.76 5.71 11.49
CA PHE A 24 14.04 6.98 11.50
C PHE A 24 14.34 7.81 12.77
N GLY A 25 15.41 7.46 13.46
CA GLY A 25 15.83 8.14 14.68
C GLY A 25 14.94 7.82 15.88
N LYS A 26 14.70 8.84 16.72
CA LYS A 26 13.97 8.68 17.98
C LYS A 26 12.44 8.81 17.85
N GLU A 27 11.95 9.17 16.70
CA GLU A 27 10.52 9.30 16.45
C GLU A 27 9.88 7.93 16.37
N GLY A 28 8.95 7.64 17.27
CA GLY A 28 8.22 6.37 17.32
C GLY A 28 7.21 6.29 16.18
N HIS A 29 7.64 5.87 15.00
CA HIS A 29 6.76 5.58 13.87
C HIS A 29 6.41 4.09 13.86
N LEU A 30 5.17 3.76 13.49
CA LEU A 30 4.83 2.40 13.13
C LEU A 30 5.33 2.14 11.71
N HIS A 31 6.15 1.11 11.56
CA HIS A 31 6.74 0.75 10.27
C HIS A 31 6.10 -0.51 9.72
N ARG A 32 5.93 -0.53 8.42
CA ARG A 32 5.56 -1.73 7.68
C ARG A 32 6.49 -1.90 6.51
N TYR A 33 7.12 -3.07 6.41
CA TYR A 33 8.00 -3.40 5.31
C TYR A 33 7.29 -4.28 4.29
N LEU A 34 7.51 -3.95 3.00
CA LEU A 34 7.13 -4.79 1.88
C LEU A 34 8.38 -5.10 1.07
N ASN A 35 8.64 -6.37 0.90
CA ASN A 35 9.79 -6.87 0.17
C ASN A 35 9.38 -7.30 -1.23
N THR A 36 9.89 -6.62 -2.26
CA THR A 36 9.71 -6.99 -3.67
C THR A 36 11.06 -7.35 -4.29
N PRO A 37 11.11 -7.94 -5.48
CA PRO A 37 12.39 -8.34 -6.07
C PRO A 37 13.42 -7.21 -6.20
N LEU A 38 13.00 -6.00 -6.54
CA LEU A 38 13.91 -4.88 -6.82
C LEU A 38 13.96 -3.82 -5.72
N ASN A 39 12.94 -3.74 -4.86
CA ASN A 39 12.82 -2.66 -3.90
C ASN A 39 12.31 -3.14 -2.55
N TYR A 40 12.70 -2.44 -1.50
CA TYR A 40 11.95 -2.40 -0.25
C TYR A 40 10.98 -1.22 -0.30
N TYR A 41 9.80 -1.41 0.25
CA TYR A 41 8.88 -0.30 0.53
C TYR A 41 8.68 -0.23 2.04
N VAL A 42 8.84 0.97 2.57
CA VAL A 42 8.66 1.25 3.99
C VAL A 42 7.44 2.14 4.13
N GLY A 43 6.40 1.60 4.72
CA GLY A 43 5.22 2.36 5.10
C GLY A 43 5.44 2.96 6.48
N LEU A 44 5.35 4.27 6.59
CA LEU A 44 5.43 5.00 7.83
C LEU A 44 4.06 5.50 8.22
N SER A 45 3.68 5.25 9.43
CA SER A 45 2.46 5.80 10.01
C SER A 45 2.83 6.64 11.23
N SER A 46 2.57 7.93 11.16
CA SER A 46 2.63 8.81 12.33
C SER A 46 1.25 8.82 12.99
N GLY A 47 1.07 8.07 14.04
CA GLY A 47 -0.17 8.02 14.80
C GLY A 47 0.02 8.58 16.19
N TYR A 48 -0.76 9.57 16.56
CA TYR A 48 -0.95 9.90 17.98
C TYR A 48 -2.07 8.99 18.51
N THR A 49 -1.74 8.17 19.50
CA THR A 49 -2.77 7.59 20.37
C THR A 49 -3.25 8.72 21.29
N ASN A 50 -4.40 9.30 21.00
CA ASN A 50 -5.06 10.08 22.03
C ASN A 50 -5.84 9.12 22.93
N ASP A 51 -5.99 9.46 24.21
CA ASP A 51 -6.62 8.64 25.27
C ASP A 51 -8.12 8.30 25.03
N ARG A 52 -8.65 8.52 23.85
CA ARG A 52 -10.07 8.41 23.52
C ARG A 52 -10.46 7.37 22.48
N GLY A 53 -9.56 6.48 22.07
CA GLY A 53 -9.96 5.40 21.20
C GLY A 53 -9.06 5.14 19.98
N PRO A 54 -9.43 4.21 19.10
CA PRO A 54 -8.54 3.72 18.06
C PRO A 54 -8.24 4.80 17.02
N PHE A 55 -6.97 4.97 16.74
CA PHE A 55 -6.32 5.61 15.59
C PHE A 55 -7.21 6.52 14.73
N THR A 56 -7.29 7.81 15.04
CA THR A 56 -7.88 8.81 14.17
C THR A 56 -6.78 9.44 13.33
N THR A 57 -6.88 9.30 12.00
CA THR A 57 -6.00 9.87 10.96
C THR A 57 -4.52 9.50 11.08
N LEU A 58 -4.17 8.41 10.43
CA LEU A 58 -2.78 8.06 10.18
C LEU A 58 -2.32 8.80 8.93
N ASP A 59 -1.46 9.79 9.08
CA ASP A 59 -0.66 10.26 7.96
C ASP A 59 0.26 9.10 7.55
N TYR A 60 -0.04 8.53 6.39
CA TYR A 60 0.69 7.39 5.87
C TYR A 60 1.61 7.82 4.74
N THR A 61 2.89 7.59 4.94
CA THR A 61 3.93 7.90 3.96
C THR A 61 4.62 6.62 3.51
N VAL A 62 4.89 6.52 2.21
CA VAL A 62 5.61 5.39 1.65
C VAL A 62 6.97 5.82 1.12
N ILE A 63 7.99 5.12 1.55
CA ILE A 63 9.36 5.25 1.05
C ILE A 63 9.70 4.00 0.24
N LYS A 64 10.14 4.21 -0.98
CA LYS A 64 10.73 3.17 -1.83
C LYS A 64 12.24 3.22 -1.68
N VAL A 65 12.87 2.08 -1.42
CA VAL A 65 14.32 1.93 -1.36
C VAL A 65 14.75 0.94 -2.44
N ASP A 66 15.60 1.37 -3.36
CA ASP A 66 16.20 0.49 -4.38
C ASP A 66 17.20 -0.46 -3.72
N LYS A 67 17.08 -1.76 -3.98
CA LYS A 67 17.94 -2.78 -3.34
C LYS A 67 19.39 -2.76 -3.83
N LYS A 68 19.61 -2.24 -5.03
CA LYS A 68 20.94 -2.22 -5.64
C LYS A 68 21.73 -0.96 -5.28
N THR A 69 21.06 0.21 -5.32
CA THR A 69 21.70 1.50 -5.08
C THR A 69 21.52 2.00 -3.65
N HIS A 70 20.58 1.45 -2.91
CA HIS A 70 20.11 1.90 -1.59
C HIS A 70 19.56 3.33 -1.58
N GLU A 71 19.25 3.87 -2.75
CA GLU A 71 18.60 5.17 -2.86
C GLU A 71 17.17 5.09 -2.38
N ALA A 72 16.79 6.04 -1.56
CA ALA A 72 15.45 6.15 -0.98
C ALA A 72 14.68 7.31 -1.60
N SER A 73 13.38 7.12 -1.83
CA SER A 73 12.49 8.17 -2.34
C SER A 73 11.08 8.04 -1.78
N TYR A 74 10.46 9.16 -1.48
CA TYR A 74 9.04 9.19 -1.17
C TYR A 74 8.22 8.91 -2.43
N ILE A 75 7.22 8.06 -2.30
CA ILE A 75 6.36 7.70 -3.43
C ILE A 75 4.89 7.73 -3.05
N LYS A 76 4.06 7.94 -4.08
CA LYS A 76 2.63 7.63 -4.05
C LYS A 76 2.34 6.61 -5.15
N LEU A 77 1.55 5.60 -4.85
CA LEU A 77 1.16 4.59 -5.82
C LEU A 77 -0.26 4.85 -6.32
N PHE A 78 -0.42 4.68 -7.63
CA PHE A 78 -1.70 4.83 -8.29
C PHE A 78 -1.95 3.68 -9.26
N SER A 79 -3.18 3.20 -9.31
CA SER A 79 -3.59 2.21 -10.29
C SER A 79 -3.94 2.87 -11.61
N ARG A 80 -3.12 2.69 -12.62
CA ARG A 80 -3.43 3.14 -13.99
C ARG A 80 -4.67 2.44 -14.56
N GLY A 81 -4.92 1.23 -14.15
CA GLY A 81 -6.05 0.43 -14.64
C GLY A 81 -7.42 0.88 -14.12
N TYR A 82 -7.44 1.78 -13.15
CA TYR A 82 -8.65 2.35 -12.55
C TYR A 82 -8.55 3.88 -12.43
N GLY A 83 -8.12 4.55 -13.50
CA GLY A 83 -8.16 6.01 -13.62
C GLY A 83 -7.28 6.77 -12.62
N GLY A 84 -6.22 6.14 -12.11
CA GLY A 84 -5.38 6.78 -11.10
C GLY A 84 -5.84 6.57 -9.67
N LEU A 85 -6.59 5.48 -9.40
CA LEU A 85 -6.99 5.12 -8.03
C LEU A 85 -5.76 5.06 -7.12
N PRO A 86 -5.73 5.81 -6.02
CA PRO A 86 -4.66 5.73 -5.04
C PRO A 86 -4.58 4.32 -4.44
N LEU A 87 -3.36 3.81 -4.29
CA LEU A 87 -3.12 2.50 -3.67
C LEU A 87 -2.43 2.72 -2.33
N ASP A 88 -3.13 2.39 -1.26
CA ASP A 88 -2.56 2.43 0.08
C ASP A 88 -1.74 1.16 0.33
N LEU A 89 -0.42 1.34 0.43
CA LEU A 89 0.48 0.22 0.70
C LEU A 89 0.36 -0.32 2.12
N TYR A 90 -0.31 0.38 3.03
CA TYR A 90 -0.53 -0.13 4.38
C TYR A 90 -1.33 -1.43 4.37
N TYR A 91 -2.33 -1.51 3.52
CA TYR A 91 -3.18 -2.70 3.38
C TYR A 91 -2.71 -3.66 2.28
N ALA A 92 -1.71 -3.23 1.47
CA ALA A 92 -1.22 -4.05 0.37
C ALA A 92 -0.36 -5.23 0.86
N GLN A 93 -0.50 -6.35 0.20
CA GLN A 93 0.36 -7.51 0.33
C GLN A 93 1.01 -7.85 -1.00
N PHE A 94 2.24 -8.35 -0.93
CA PHE A 94 2.98 -8.80 -2.11
C PHE A 94 3.33 -10.28 -1.95
N ARG A 95 2.83 -11.12 -2.86
CA ARG A 95 3.12 -12.55 -2.89
C ARG A 95 3.20 -13.04 -4.32
N PHE A 96 4.15 -13.92 -4.61
CA PHE A 96 4.28 -14.61 -5.89
C PHE A 96 4.25 -13.70 -7.14
N GLY A 97 4.82 -12.50 -7.03
CA GLY A 97 4.83 -11.53 -8.12
C GLY A 97 3.54 -10.75 -8.34
N TYR A 98 2.61 -10.87 -7.41
CA TYR A 98 1.35 -10.09 -7.41
C TYR A 98 1.28 -9.19 -6.19
N PHE A 99 0.58 -8.06 -6.36
CA PHE A 99 0.08 -7.30 -5.22
C PHE A 99 -1.40 -7.59 -5.01
N TYR A 100 -1.82 -7.51 -3.76
CA TYR A 100 -3.20 -7.67 -3.31
C TYR A 100 -3.52 -6.54 -2.36
N LEU A 101 -4.68 -5.92 -2.54
CA LEU A 101 -5.18 -4.84 -1.70
C LEU A 101 -6.66 -5.08 -1.44
N TRP A 102 -7.03 -5.14 -0.17
CA TRP A 102 -8.44 -5.18 0.25
C TRP A 102 -8.89 -3.76 0.56
N MET A 103 -10.06 -3.40 0.05
CA MET A 103 -10.69 -2.12 0.31
C MET A 103 -12.15 -2.33 0.70
N GLU A 104 -12.61 -1.55 1.66
CA GLU A 104 -14.04 -1.52 1.98
C GLU A 104 -14.82 -0.85 0.84
N PRO A 105 -16.00 -1.36 0.48
CA PRO A 105 -16.77 -0.84 -0.65
C PRO A 105 -17.06 0.65 -0.54
N ILE A 106 -17.38 1.15 0.65
CA ILE A 106 -17.67 2.56 0.89
C ILE A 106 -16.45 3.43 0.60
N GLU A 107 -15.28 3.04 1.07
CA GLU A 107 -14.02 3.76 0.84
C GLU A 107 -13.65 3.76 -0.65
N LEU A 108 -13.73 2.60 -1.29
CA LEU A 108 -13.46 2.46 -2.72
C LEU A 108 -14.43 3.34 -3.54
N LYS A 109 -15.71 3.36 -3.18
CA LYS A 109 -16.73 4.16 -3.86
C LYS A 109 -16.45 5.65 -3.72
N GLU A 110 -16.05 6.12 -2.54
CA GLU A 110 -15.66 7.51 -2.32
C GLU A 110 -14.45 7.91 -3.18
N GLN A 111 -13.40 7.09 -3.21
CA GLN A 111 -12.22 7.34 -4.02
C GLN A 111 -12.55 7.35 -5.53
N LEU A 112 -13.33 6.40 -6.01
CA LEU A 112 -13.77 6.36 -7.41
C LEU A 112 -14.63 7.58 -7.77
N SER A 113 -15.50 8.05 -6.87
CA SER A 113 -16.27 9.28 -7.07
C SER A 113 -15.37 10.50 -7.25
N GLN A 114 -14.32 10.62 -6.45
CA GLN A 114 -13.35 11.71 -6.59
C GLN A 114 -12.59 11.62 -7.92
N ILE A 115 -12.17 10.44 -8.32
CA ILE A 115 -11.47 10.20 -9.59
C ILE A 115 -12.38 10.61 -10.77
N LEU A 116 -13.64 10.21 -10.76
CA LEU A 116 -14.61 10.56 -11.80
C LEU A 116 -14.85 12.07 -11.93
N LYS A 117 -14.72 12.82 -10.83
CA LYS A 117 -14.89 14.29 -10.81
C LYS A 117 -13.63 15.04 -11.24
N LEU A 118 -12.45 14.56 -10.87
CA LEU A 118 -11.20 15.34 -10.92
C LEU A 118 -10.27 14.90 -12.05
N SER A 119 -10.37 13.66 -12.53
CA SER A 119 -9.41 13.12 -13.49
C SER A 119 -9.87 13.30 -14.93
N GLU A 120 -8.96 13.79 -15.75
CA GLU A 120 -9.08 13.66 -17.20
C GLU A 120 -8.80 12.20 -17.60
N MET A 121 -9.81 11.54 -18.10
CA MET A 121 -9.75 10.16 -18.56
C MET A 121 -10.33 10.04 -19.96
N ASP A 122 -9.77 9.13 -20.75
CA ASP A 122 -10.44 8.73 -21.99
C ASP A 122 -11.79 8.03 -21.69
N THR A 123 -12.63 7.96 -22.69
CA THR A 123 -14.00 7.42 -22.58
C THR A 123 -14.00 5.96 -22.11
N ALA A 124 -13.05 5.15 -22.56
CA ALA A 124 -12.98 3.74 -22.22
C ALA A 124 -12.62 3.54 -20.72
N MET A 125 -11.65 4.31 -20.23
CA MET A 125 -11.27 4.29 -18.82
C MET A 125 -12.40 4.81 -17.94
N ARG A 126 -13.04 5.92 -18.32
CA ARG A 126 -14.19 6.46 -17.60
C ARG A 126 -15.30 5.43 -17.48
N GLY A 127 -15.70 4.79 -18.57
CA GLY A 127 -16.73 3.74 -18.55
C GLY A 127 -16.37 2.56 -17.65
N LYS A 128 -15.08 2.18 -17.60
CA LYS A 128 -14.60 1.13 -16.69
C LYS A 128 -14.73 1.54 -15.22
N VAL A 129 -14.35 2.77 -14.89
CA VAL A 129 -14.43 3.31 -13.52
C VAL A 129 -15.89 3.46 -13.08
N GLU A 130 -16.75 3.99 -13.96
CA GLU A 130 -18.20 4.11 -13.72
C GLU A 130 -18.86 2.74 -13.51
N LYS A 131 -18.51 1.75 -14.31
CA LYS A 131 -19.02 0.39 -14.14
C LYS A 131 -18.65 -0.19 -12.78
N LEU A 132 -17.41 0.01 -12.34
CA LEU A 132 -16.97 -0.44 -11.01
C LEU A 132 -17.74 0.32 -9.94
N TYR A 133 -17.79 1.65 -10.00
CA TYR A 133 -18.49 2.51 -9.04
C TYR A 133 -19.97 2.11 -8.87
N ASN A 134 -20.69 1.92 -9.98
CA ASN A 134 -22.10 1.55 -9.97
C ASN A 134 -22.36 0.11 -9.50
N GLY A 135 -21.38 -0.77 -9.65
CA GLY A 135 -21.46 -2.16 -9.19
C GLY A 135 -21.17 -2.35 -7.70
N LEU A 136 -20.68 -1.32 -7.00
CA LEU A 136 -20.39 -1.41 -5.58
C LEU A 136 -21.63 -1.17 -4.73
N SER A 137 -21.92 -2.10 -3.82
CA SER A 137 -22.86 -1.92 -2.71
C SER A 137 -22.08 -1.49 -1.47
N GLU A 138 -22.51 -0.42 -0.80
CA GLU A 138 -21.85 0.09 0.42
C GLU A 138 -21.83 -0.92 1.55
N ASN A 139 -22.83 -1.79 1.61
CA ASN A 139 -22.94 -2.87 2.57
C ASN A 139 -22.46 -4.22 2.00
N GLY A 140 -21.70 -4.20 0.92
CA GLY A 140 -21.14 -5.39 0.27
C GLY A 140 -19.92 -5.93 1.01
N ASN A 141 -19.41 -7.06 0.52
CA ASN A 141 -18.14 -7.60 0.99
C ASN A 141 -16.97 -6.71 0.52
N SER A 142 -15.87 -6.73 1.27
CA SER A 142 -14.62 -6.07 0.88
C SER A 142 -14.19 -6.45 -0.54
N VAL A 143 -13.66 -5.48 -1.27
CA VAL A 143 -13.21 -5.64 -2.65
C VAL A 143 -11.75 -5.99 -2.68
N LEU A 144 -11.38 -7.06 -3.39
CA LEU A 144 -10.00 -7.43 -3.62
C LEU A 144 -9.52 -6.81 -4.94
N LEU A 145 -8.60 -5.86 -4.84
CA LEU A 145 -7.82 -5.39 -5.97
C LEU A 145 -6.53 -6.19 -6.06
N PHE A 146 -6.19 -6.67 -7.24
CA PHE A 146 -4.93 -7.36 -7.45
C PHE A 146 -4.31 -6.99 -8.79
N GLY A 147 -3.00 -7.07 -8.86
CA GLY A 147 -2.25 -6.80 -10.08
C GLY A 147 -0.91 -7.53 -10.09
N ARG A 148 -0.41 -7.83 -11.27
CA ARG A 148 0.90 -8.42 -11.45
C ARG A 148 1.97 -7.34 -11.40
N LEU A 149 3.03 -7.57 -10.61
CA LEU A 149 4.21 -6.72 -10.64
C LEU A 149 4.93 -6.89 -11.97
N LYS A 150 5.27 -5.76 -12.61
CA LYS A 150 6.15 -5.82 -13.78
C LYS A 150 7.54 -6.27 -13.33
N GLN A 151 7.98 -7.39 -13.84
CA GLN A 151 9.39 -7.76 -13.80
C GLN A 151 10.10 -6.98 -14.91
N LYS A 152 11.14 -6.23 -14.58
CA LYS A 152 12.05 -5.66 -15.57
C LYS A 152 13.15 -6.64 -15.85
#